data_038e92e59e3a87f81863acd6e51e62ab
#
_entry.id   038e92e59e3a87f81863acd6e51e62ab
#
_cell.length_a   1.000
_cell.length_b   1.000
_cell.length_c   1.000
_cell.angle_alpha   90.00
_cell.angle_beta   90.00
_cell.angle_gamma   90.00
#
_symmetry.space_group_name_H-M   'P 1'
#
loop_
_entity.id
_entity.type
_entity.pdbx_description
1 polymer ?
#
loop_
_entity_poly.entity_id
_entity_poly.type
_entity_poly.pdbx_seq_one_letter_code
_entity_poly.pdbx_strand_id
1 'polypeptide(L)'
;MNTITKTLRVLSVTSAVAISLTSFAAHAVEATAEQRRACTPDAFRLCSNHIPNVEAITACMRAKKSELSPACKLVFDKSPSTKVANKDQ
;
A
#
# COMPACT_ATOMS: atom_id res chain seq x y z
N MET A 1 -19.24 -50.01 -49.82
CA MET A 1 -19.93 -48.92 -49.17
C MET A 1 -19.12 -48.46 -47.99
N ASN A 2 -18.24 -47.57 -48.23
CA ASN A 2 -17.33 -47.12 -47.15
C ASN A 2 -17.85 -45.86 -46.58
N THR A 3 -18.50 -45.99 -45.51
CA THR A 3 -18.88 -44.85 -44.67
C THR A 3 -17.64 -44.36 -43.95
N ILE A 4 -16.96 -43.44 -44.55
CA ILE A 4 -15.84 -42.80 -43.90
C ILE A 4 -16.43 -41.81 -42.91
N THR A 5 -16.58 -42.28 -41.70
CA THR A 5 -16.89 -41.42 -40.57
C THR A 5 -15.67 -40.57 -40.27
N LYS A 6 -15.62 -39.43 -40.89
CA LYS A 6 -14.64 -38.43 -40.51
C LYS A 6 -15.07 -37.85 -39.18
N THR A 7 -14.60 -38.45 -38.16
CA THR A 7 -14.67 -37.85 -36.84
C THR A 7 -13.82 -36.59 -36.86
N LEU A 8 -14.47 -35.47 -37.05
CA LEU A 8 -13.87 -34.20 -36.79
C LEU A 8 -13.61 -34.13 -35.29
N ARG A 9 -12.37 -34.38 -34.96
CA ARG A 9 -11.90 -34.03 -33.61
C ARG A 9 -11.75 -32.53 -33.56
N VAL A 10 -12.80 -31.90 -33.12
CA VAL A 10 -12.71 -30.51 -32.70
C VAL A 10 -11.83 -30.48 -31.46
N LEU A 11 -10.58 -30.19 -31.66
CA LEU A 11 -9.68 -29.83 -30.58
C LEU A 11 -10.14 -28.49 -30.03
N SER A 12 -10.99 -28.58 -29.03
CA SER A 12 -11.30 -27.42 -28.21
C SER A 12 -10.05 -27.04 -27.44
N VAL A 13 -9.30 -26.14 -28.00
CA VAL A 13 -8.25 -25.47 -27.26
C VAL A 13 -8.96 -24.48 -26.33
N THR A 14 -9.30 -24.98 -25.16
CA THR A 14 -9.71 -24.10 -24.06
C THR A 14 -8.47 -23.37 -23.61
N SER A 15 -8.29 -22.20 -24.18
CA SER A 15 -7.30 -21.24 -23.70
C SER A 15 -7.78 -20.79 -22.33
N ALA A 16 -7.25 -21.42 -21.29
CA ALA A 16 -7.40 -20.94 -19.94
C ALA A 16 -6.57 -19.66 -19.81
N VAL A 17 -7.21 -18.55 -20.04
CA VAL A 17 -6.64 -17.24 -19.68
C VAL A 17 -6.62 -17.20 -18.17
N ALA A 18 -5.49 -17.57 -17.61
CA ALA A 18 -5.22 -17.31 -16.20
C ALA A 18 -5.12 -15.79 -16.05
N ILE A 19 -6.22 -15.18 -15.67
CA ILE A 19 -6.22 -13.79 -15.22
C ILE A 19 -5.51 -13.83 -13.89
N SER A 20 -4.22 -13.61 -13.93
CA SER A 20 -3.44 -13.33 -12.74
C SER A 20 -3.96 -11.99 -12.22
N LEU A 21 -4.91 -12.07 -11.30
CA LEU A 21 -5.23 -10.94 -10.45
C LEU A 21 -3.99 -10.70 -9.60
N THR A 22 -3.07 -9.93 -10.15
CA THR A 22 -2.07 -9.29 -9.33
C THR A 22 -2.85 -8.39 -8.40
N SER A 23 -3.17 -8.91 -7.25
CA SER A 23 -3.60 -8.09 -6.15
C SER A 23 -2.45 -7.12 -5.89
N PHE A 24 -2.52 -5.95 -6.50
CA PHE A 24 -1.82 -4.82 -5.93
C PHE A 24 -2.43 -4.67 -4.55
N ALA A 25 -1.85 -5.36 -3.59
CA ALA A 25 -2.08 -5.02 -2.22
C ALA A 25 -1.75 -3.54 -2.18
N ALA A 26 -2.78 -2.71 -2.15
CA ALA A 26 -2.60 -1.33 -1.83
C ALA A 26 -1.84 -1.35 -0.52
N HIS A 27 -0.55 -1.09 -0.59
CA HIS A 27 0.24 -0.81 0.59
C HIS A 27 -0.22 0.56 1.06
N ALA A 28 -1.53 0.65 1.28
CA ALA A 28 -2.10 1.72 2.00
C ALA A 28 -1.47 1.64 3.36
N VAL A 29 -0.35 2.33 3.48
CA VAL A 29 0.10 2.98 4.67
C VAL A 29 -0.22 2.22 5.95
N GLU A 30 -0.05 0.89 5.94
CA GLU A 30 0.02 0.17 7.19
C GLU A 30 1.38 0.46 7.80
N ALA A 31 1.35 1.35 8.78
CA ALA A 31 2.54 1.63 9.57
C ALA A 31 3.09 0.30 10.11
N THR A 32 4.38 0.04 9.87
CA THR A 32 5.05 -1.12 10.42
C THR A 32 4.99 -1.09 11.95
N ALA A 33 5.20 -2.24 12.59
CA ALA A 33 5.27 -2.30 14.05
C ALA A 33 6.33 -1.34 14.61
N GLU A 34 7.45 -1.20 13.92
CA GLU A 34 8.51 -0.26 14.28
C GLU A 34 8.04 1.20 14.20
N GLN A 35 7.39 1.56 13.11
CA GLN A 35 6.83 2.90 12.94
C GLN A 35 5.81 3.23 14.01
N ARG A 36 4.95 2.29 14.34
CA ARG A 36 3.97 2.46 15.43
C ARG A 36 4.64 2.68 16.77
N ARG A 37 5.64 1.88 17.11
CA ARG A 37 6.37 2.05 18.38
C ARG A 37 7.05 3.41 18.46
N ALA A 38 7.69 3.81 17.37
CA ALA A 38 8.44 5.06 17.35
C ALA A 38 7.53 6.29 17.36
N CYS A 39 6.39 6.24 16.67
CA CYS A 39 5.58 7.42 16.38
C CYS A 39 4.25 7.51 17.15
N THR A 40 3.77 6.43 17.75
CA THR A 40 2.49 6.46 18.47
C THR A 40 2.49 7.48 19.61
N PRO A 41 3.52 7.57 20.46
CA PRO A 41 3.57 8.60 21.51
C PRO A 41 3.48 10.01 20.95
N ASP A 42 4.17 10.29 19.86
CA ASP A 42 4.14 11.60 19.20
C ASP A 42 2.78 11.90 18.58
N ALA A 43 2.14 10.91 17.98
CA ALA A 43 0.79 11.05 17.42
C ALA A 43 -0.21 11.47 18.51
N PHE A 44 -0.16 10.84 19.67
CA PHE A 44 -1.03 11.22 20.79
C PHE A 44 -0.68 12.59 21.35
N ARG A 45 0.59 12.93 21.43
CA ARG A 45 1.05 14.19 22.00
C ARG A 45 0.78 15.39 21.08
N LEU A 46 1.00 15.23 19.78
CA LEU A 46 1.00 16.32 18.81
C LEU A 46 -0.24 16.36 17.91
N CYS A 47 -0.84 15.22 17.64
CA CYS A 47 -1.84 15.05 16.59
C CYS A 47 -3.09 14.30 17.07
N SER A 48 -3.38 14.33 18.36
CA SER A 48 -4.52 13.62 18.97
C SER A 48 -5.86 13.96 18.34
N ASN A 49 -6.03 15.19 17.87
CA ASN A 49 -7.27 15.66 17.24
C ASN A 49 -7.61 14.94 15.93
N HIS A 50 -6.65 14.26 15.35
CA HIS A 50 -6.81 13.55 14.09
C HIS A 50 -7.03 12.05 14.25
N ILE A 51 -6.90 11.53 15.46
CA ILE A 51 -7.11 10.11 15.74
C ILE A 51 -8.59 9.75 15.56
N PRO A 52 -8.93 8.67 14.84
CA PRO A 52 -8.08 7.60 14.33
C PRO A 52 -7.69 7.73 12.84
N ASN A 53 -7.79 8.88 12.24
CA ASN A 53 -7.52 9.07 10.82
C ASN A 53 -6.01 9.06 10.53
N VAL A 54 -5.50 7.95 10.01
CA VAL A 54 -4.06 7.74 9.77
C VAL A 54 -3.47 8.76 8.80
N GLU A 55 -4.20 9.12 7.75
CA GLU A 55 -3.72 10.12 6.77
C GLU A 55 -3.59 11.49 7.41
N ALA A 56 -4.59 11.90 8.16
CA ALA A 56 -4.58 13.17 8.87
C ALA A 56 -3.50 13.22 9.95
N ILE A 57 -3.29 12.13 10.68
CA ILE A 57 -2.20 12.01 11.65
C ILE A 57 -0.85 12.14 10.96
N THR A 58 -0.66 11.43 9.85
CA THR A 58 0.59 11.47 9.09
C THR A 58 0.90 12.87 8.58
N ALA A 59 -0.09 13.55 8.02
CA ALA A 59 0.05 14.94 7.57
C ALA A 59 0.38 15.89 8.73
N CYS A 60 -0.29 15.74 9.86
CA CYS A 60 -0.03 16.51 11.07
C CYS A 60 1.39 16.31 11.59
N MET A 61 1.83 15.05 11.68
CA MET A 61 3.18 14.73 12.16
C MET A 61 4.25 15.23 11.21
N ARG A 62 3.98 15.22 9.92
CA ARG A 62 4.87 15.80 8.91
C ARG A 62 5.01 17.30 9.08
N ALA A 63 3.92 17.99 9.28
CA ALA A 63 3.91 19.43 9.55
C ALA A 63 4.66 19.78 10.83
N LYS A 64 4.65 18.88 11.82
CA LYS A 64 5.31 19.04 13.12
C LYS A 64 6.59 18.23 13.24
N LYS A 65 7.27 17.97 12.14
CA LYS A 65 8.45 17.10 12.11
C LYS A 65 9.54 17.51 13.10
N SER A 66 9.74 18.80 13.29
CA SER A 66 10.73 19.32 14.25
C SER A 66 10.44 18.95 15.69
N GLU A 67 9.17 18.71 16.02
CA GLU A 67 8.72 18.39 17.37
C GLU A 67 8.65 16.89 17.65
N LEU A 68 8.89 16.06 16.63
CA LEU A 68 8.87 14.61 16.78
C LEU A 68 10.06 14.13 17.63
N SER A 69 9.86 13.01 18.33
CA SER A 69 10.96 12.31 18.98
C SER A 69 12.01 11.87 17.96
N PRO A 70 13.28 11.70 18.35
CA PRO A 70 14.33 11.26 17.43
C PRO A 70 13.99 9.95 16.71
N ALA A 71 13.39 8.99 17.41
CA ALA A 71 12.98 7.72 16.83
C ALA A 71 11.91 7.89 15.74
N CYS A 72 10.92 8.74 15.98
CA CYS A 72 9.88 9.02 14.99
C CYS A 72 10.41 9.84 13.80
N LYS A 73 11.30 10.78 14.04
CA LYS A 73 11.98 11.51 12.94
C LYS A 73 12.66 10.56 11.97
N LEU A 74 13.39 9.57 12.49
CA LEU A 74 14.05 8.56 11.64
C LEU A 74 13.07 7.79 10.78
N VAL A 75 11.89 7.47 11.30
CA VAL A 75 10.84 6.81 10.54
C VAL A 75 10.40 7.66 9.36
N PHE A 76 10.17 8.95 9.58
CA PHE A 76 9.77 9.87 8.52
C PHE A 76 10.89 10.08 7.49
N ASP A 77 12.14 10.10 7.92
CA ASP A 77 13.28 10.27 7.03
C ASP A 77 13.50 9.04 6.12
N LYS A 78 13.16 7.86 6.60
CA LYS A 78 13.28 6.59 5.85
C LYS A 78 12.09 6.30 4.95
N SER A 79 10.97 6.97 5.13
CA SER A 79 9.74 6.68 4.39
C SER A 79 9.71 7.42 3.05
N PRO A 80 9.89 6.72 1.92
CA PRO A 80 9.92 7.35 0.60
C PRO A 80 8.55 7.83 0.12
N SER A 81 7.48 7.39 0.73
CA SER A 81 6.10 7.74 0.35
C SER A 81 5.79 9.23 0.45
N THR A 82 6.63 9.94 1.17
CA THR A 82 6.50 11.39 1.34
C THR A 82 6.88 12.19 0.10
N LYS A 83 7.68 11.60 -0.78
CA LYS A 83 8.21 12.30 -1.96
C LYS A 83 7.19 12.42 -3.09
N VAL A 84 6.20 11.56 -3.11
CA VAL A 84 5.20 11.55 -4.18
C VAL A 84 4.19 12.68 -4.00
N ALA A 85 3.86 13.01 -2.77
CA ALA A 85 2.89 14.07 -2.47
C ALA A 85 3.44 15.49 -2.67
N ASN A 86 4.76 15.66 -2.69
CA ASN A 86 5.41 16.96 -2.79
C ASN A 86 5.89 17.29 -4.20
N LYS A 87 5.59 16.47 -5.18
CA LYS A 87 6.05 16.69 -6.55
C LYS A 87 5.31 17.83 -7.24
N ASP A 88 4.17 18.22 -6.71
CA ASP A 88 3.32 19.26 -7.27
C ASP A 88 3.47 20.62 -6.55
N GLN A 89 4.50 20.74 -5.75
CA GLN A 89 4.78 22.01 -5.07
C GLN A 89 6.09 22.59 -5.52
#